data_df4f471215120193257d37b42507a771
#
_entry.id   df4f471215120193257d37b42507a771
#
_cell.length_a   1.000
_cell.length_b   1.000
_cell.length_c   1.000
_cell.angle_alpha   90.00
_cell.angle_beta   90.00
_cell.angle_gamma   90.00
#
_symmetry.space_group_name_H-M   'P 1'
#
loop_
_entity.id
_entity.type
_entity.pdbx_description
1 polymer ?
#
loop_
_entity_poly.entity_id
_entity_poly.type
_entity_poly.pdbx_seq_one_letter_code
_entity_poly.pdbx_strand_id
1 'polypeptide(L)'
;MKYSLFTTANKSYYPFLDILTTSALENCENLHHIYVGDSGLGEFLDPISKKDDVITLRPAHDDVVDEEFAGVHSKGWVAATQLKTRMLQRLLHMVDFDHSLILIDSDVCILKDLSEYIDPREDLQFTSMSTGGHTRADGIFIRDIASFLIINDQDAGKRFLKQWIKRMEDFVQDGTPYPHETPAMNMTIADNAMKMKLGFLEEIEVCADSEVQDDTASVHFKSNGSTKDDPITNFEKRVMSVNNQTLKDLDFGQYLDEKTYYDWKLSYD
;
A
#
# COMPACT_ATOMS: atom_id res chain seq x y z
N MET A 1 -18.48 -1.67 9.58
CA MET A 1 -18.42 -2.86 8.65
C MET A 1 -17.08 -3.52 8.86
N LYS A 2 -17.01 -4.87 8.94
CA LYS A 2 -15.72 -5.56 9.07
C LYS A 2 -14.92 -5.49 7.78
N TYR A 3 -13.60 -5.47 7.92
CA TYR A 3 -12.67 -5.51 6.79
C TYR A 3 -11.33 -6.13 7.20
N SER A 4 -10.54 -6.53 6.21
CA SER A 4 -9.15 -6.93 6.39
C SER A 4 -8.23 -6.01 5.59
N LEU A 5 -6.98 -5.89 6.01
CA LEU A 5 -5.93 -5.18 5.27
C LEU A 5 -5.05 -6.18 4.51
N PHE A 6 -4.52 -5.75 3.37
CA PHE A 6 -3.45 -6.43 2.67
C PHE A 6 -2.35 -5.44 2.31
N THR A 7 -1.12 -5.79 2.62
CA THR A 7 0.08 -5.03 2.26
C THR A 7 1.22 -5.96 1.88
N THR A 8 2.30 -5.40 1.32
CA THR A 8 3.56 -6.13 1.08
C THR A 8 4.73 -5.28 1.53
N ALA A 9 5.76 -5.92 2.08
CA ALA A 9 6.97 -5.23 2.49
C ALA A 9 8.21 -6.11 2.33
N ASN A 10 9.35 -5.47 2.08
CA ASN A 10 10.68 -6.03 2.21
C ASN A 10 11.37 -5.47 3.46
N LYS A 11 12.61 -5.87 3.69
CA LYS A 11 13.42 -5.45 4.84
C LYS A 11 13.55 -3.93 4.96
N SER A 12 13.73 -3.20 3.85
CA SER A 12 13.89 -1.73 3.88
C SER A 12 12.63 -0.98 4.33
N TYR A 13 11.46 -1.59 4.15
CA TYR A 13 10.16 -1.03 4.57
C TYR A 13 9.70 -1.52 5.96
N TYR A 14 10.51 -2.32 6.66
CA TYR A 14 10.11 -2.88 7.95
C TYR A 14 9.63 -1.84 8.97
N PRO A 15 10.31 -0.69 9.20
CA PRO A 15 9.85 0.29 10.19
C PRO A 15 8.46 0.84 9.86
N PHE A 16 8.17 1.09 8.59
CA PHE A 16 6.86 1.54 8.16
C PHE A 16 5.81 0.45 8.30
N LEU A 17 6.15 -0.80 7.97
CA LEU A 17 5.26 -1.94 8.18
C LEU A 17 4.92 -2.11 9.66
N ASP A 18 5.88 -1.89 10.55
CA ASP A 18 5.67 -1.94 12.00
C ASP A 18 4.70 -0.84 12.44
N ILE A 19 4.87 0.40 11.96
CA ILE A 19 3.93 1.50 12.17
C ILE A 19 2.54 1.15 11.63
N LEU A 20 2.44 0.67 10.38
CA LEU A 20 1.16 0.32 9.77
C LEU A 20 0.43 -0.74 10.60
N THR A 21 1.09 -1.83 10.93
CA THR A 21 0.45 -2.95 11.64
C THR A 21 0.05 -2.55 13.06
N THR A 22 0.90 -1.82 13.79
CA THR A 22 0.61 -1.37 15.14
C THR A 22 -0.52 -0.34 15.15
N SER A 23 -0.43 0.70 14.32
CA SER A 23 -1.47 1.74 14.26
C SER A 23 -2.83 1.18 13.79
N ALA A 24 -2.83 0.20 12.88
CA ALA A 24 -4.07 -0.47 12.48
C ALA A 24 -4.70 -1.26 13.62
N LEU A 25 -3.90 -2.01 14.38
CA LEU A 25 -4.40 -2.79 15.53
C LEU A 25 -4.93 -1.90 16.67
N GLU A 26 -4.35 -0.72 16.84
CA GLU A 26 -4.76 0.23 17.89
C GLU A 26 -5.97 1.09 17.49
N ASN A 27 -6.08 1.49 16.23
CA ASN A 27 -7.05 2.50 15.78
C ASN A 27 -8.25 1.94 15.00
N CYS A 28 -8.27 0.63 14.69
CA CYS A 28 -9.30 0.03 13.83
C CYS A 28 -10.14 -1.00 14.58
N GLU A 29 -11.28 -0.59 15.09
CA GLU A 29 -12.20 -1.46 15.83
C GLU A 29 -12.88 -2.55 14.96
N ASN A 30 -13.03 -2.28 13.67
CA ASN A 30 -13.66 -3.18 12.71
C ASN A 30 -12.68 -4.04 11.90
N LEU A 31 -11.39 -3.95 12.20
CA LEU A 31 -10.35 -4.75 11.57
C LEU A 31 -10.53 -6.24 11.93
N HIS A 32 -10.43 -7.11 10.91
CA HIS A 32 -10.49 -8.56 11.11
C HIS A 32 -9.09 -9.18 11.09
N HIS A 33 -8.31 -8.93 10.03
CA HIS A 33 -6.93 -9.38 9.90
C HIS A 33 -6.09 -8.41 9.07
N ILE A 34 -4.77 -8.46 9.27
CA ILE A 34 -3.78 -7.82 8.42
C ILE A 34 -2.99 -8.92 7.70
N TYR A 35 -3.13 -9.00 6.38
CA TYR A 35 -2.36 -9.90 5.55
C TYR A 35 -1.10 -9.18 5.05
N VAL A 36 0.07 -9.71 5.41
CA VAL A 36 1.37 -9.15 5.03
C VAL A 36 2.05 -10.08 4.04
N GLY A 37 2.21 -9.63 2.80
CA GLY A 37 3.01 -10.30 1.79
C GLY A 37 4.50 -10.07 2.06
N ASP A 38 5.23 -11.14 2.34
CA ASP A 38 6.68 -11.12 2.52
C ASP A 38 7.37 -10.99 1.16
N SER A 39 7.91 -9.82 0.85
CA SER A 39 8.70 -9.56 -0.35
C SER A 39 10.21 -9.47 -0.07
N GLY A 40 10.67 -10.05 1.06
CA GLY A 40 12.05 -10.05 1.48
C GLY A 40 12.27 -9.41 2.86
N LEU A 41 11.38 -9.66 3.81
CA LEU A 41 11.51 -9.19 5.21
C LEU A 41 12.67 -9.88 5.96
N GLY A 42 13.05 -11.10 5.55
CA GLY A 42 14.14 -11.83 6.20
C GLY A 42 13.87 -12.10 7.67
N GLU A 43 14.82 -11.71 8.53
CA GLU A 43 14.73 -11.86 10.00
C GLU A 43 13.60 -11.03 10.64
N PHE A 44 13.09 -10.01 9.95
CA PHE A 44 12.00 -9.14 10.44
C PHE A 44 10.60 -9.70 10.18
N LEU A 45 10.50 -10.83 9.48
CA LEU A 45 9.23 -11.55 9.33
C LEU A 45 8.70 -12.07 10.67
N ASP A 46 9.61 -12.57 11.54
CA ASP A 46 9.23 -13.16 12.82
C ASP A 46 8.57 -12.16 13.79
N PRO A 47 9.11 -10.94 14.02
CA PRO A 47 8.41 -9.92 14.81
C PRO A 47 7.02 -9.58 14.29
N ILE A 48 6.86 -9.42 12.98
CA ILE A 48 5.56 -9.10 12.36
C ILE A 48 4.57 -10.27 12.52
N SER A 49 5.01 -11.50 12.30
CA SER A 49 4.15 -12.70 12.40
C SER A 49 3.67 -13.02 13.81
N LYS A 50 4.26 -12.41 14.83
CA LYS A 50 3.88 -12.56 16.25
C LYS A 50 2.84 -11.55 16.72
N LYS A 51 2.53 -10.54 15.93
CA LYS A 51 1.45 -9.61 16.25
C LYS A 51 0.11 -10.31 16.12
N ASP A 52 -0.80 -9.99 17.02
CA ASP A 52 -2.16 -10.50 16.98
C ASP A 52 -2.84 -10.10 15.65
N ASP A 53 -3.70 -10.97 15.13
CA ASP A 53 -4.44 -10.76 13.87
C ASP A 53 -3.61 -10.46 12.61
N VAL A 54 -2.27 -10.64 12.66
CA VAL A 54 -1.39 -10.51 11.50
C VAL A 54 -1.10 -11.89 10.89
N ILE A 55 -1.37 -12.03 9.59
CA ILE A 55 -1.15 -13.24 8.81
C ILE A 55 -0.11 -12.95 7.74
N THR A 56 1.04 -13.62 7.82
CA THR A 56 2.11 -13.45 6.83
C THR A 56 1.94 -14.41 5.65
N LEU A 57 2.13 -13.91 4.45
CA LEU A 57 2.02 -14.64 3.19
C LEU A 57 3.40 -14.69 2.52
N ARG A 58 3.88 -15.87 2.19
CA ARG A 58 5.12 -16.03 1.43
C ARG A 58 4.86 -15.92 -0.07
N PRO A 59 5.74 -15.28 -0.85
CA PRO A 59 5.66 -15.25 -2.29
C PRO A 59 5.78 -16.68 -2.86
N ALA A 60 5.35 -16.87 -4.11
CA ALA A 60 5.72 -18.06 -4.86
C ALA A 60 7.23 -18.05 -5.11
N HIS A 61 7.85 -19.21 -5.30
CA HIS A 61 9.31 -19.38 -5.37
C HIS A 61 10.01 -18.51 -6.43
N ASP A 62 9.25 -18.08 -7.45
CA ASP A 62 9.75 -17.29 -8.58
C ASP A 62 9.48 -15.77 -8.44
N ASP A 63 8.88 -15.33 -7.32
CA ASP A 63 8.43 -13.95 -7.12
C ASP A 63 9.30 -13.17 -6.11
N VAL A 64 10.51 -13.63 -5.80
CA VAL A 64 11.40 -12.97 -4.83
C VAL A 64 12.04 -11.74 -5.47
N VAL A 65 11.97 -10.59 -4.79
CA VAL A 65 12.65 -9.35 -5.20
C VAL A 65 13.93 -9.20 -4.36
N ASP A 66 15.08 -9.38 -4.99
CA ASP A 66 16.39 -9.35 -4.31
C ASP A 66 16.92 -7.93 -3.99
N GLU A 67 16.26 -6.85 -4.44
CA GLU A 67 16.73 -5.48 -4.21
C GLU A 67 16.08 -4.87 -2.96
N GLU A 68 16.87 -4.69 -1.90
CA GLU A 68 16.40 -4.14 -0.62
C GLU A 68 16.07 -2.65 -0.70
N PHE A 69 16.91 -1.84 -1.35
CA PHE A 69 16.70 -0.39 -1.49
C PHE A 69 16.54 0.00 -2.96
N ALA A 70 15.43 -0.38 -3.54
CA ALA A 70 15.13 -0.06 -4.93
C ALA A 70 14.70 1.42 -5.06
N GLY A 71 15.52 2.24 -5.69
CA GLY A 71 15.14 3.62 -6.03
C GLY A 71 13.87 3.64 -6.90
N VAL A 72 13.01 4.63 -6.68
CA VAL A 72 11.78 4.81 -7.46
C VAL A 72 12.07 4.74 -8.95
N HIS A 73 11.26 3.97 -9.68
CA HIS A 73 11.43 3.65 -11.11
C HIS A 73 12.61 2.74 -11.48
N SER A 74 13.40 2.22 -10.52
CA SER A 74 14.34 1.15 -10.80
C SER A 74 13.63 -0.15 -11.20
N LYS A 75 14.39 -1.11 -11.74
CA LYS A 75 13.84 -2.44 -12.06
C LYS A 75 13.33 -3.18 -10.81
N GLY A 76 14.06 -3.08 -9.70
CA GLY A 76 13.67 -3.69 -8.43
C GLY A 76 12.40 -3.06 -7.88
N TRP A 77 12.28 -1.73 -7.93
CA TRP A 77 11.06 -1.04 -7.53
C TRP A 77 9.85 -1.47 -8.38
N VAL A 78 10.01 -1.55 -9.71
CA VAL A 78 8.96 -2.05 -10.62
C VAL A 78 8.59 -3.50 -10.29
N ALA A 79 9.57 -4.36 -10.02
CA ALA A 79 9.32 -5.74 -9.64
C ALA A 79 8.55 -5.85 -8.31
N ALA A 80 8.89 -5.03 -7.30
CA ALA A 80 8.20 -4.99 -6.02
C ALA A 80 6.74 -4.55 -6.16
N THR A 81 6.46 -3.52 -6.97
CA THR A 81 5.10 -3.05 -7.22
C THR A 81 4.25 -4.08 -7.97
N GLN A 82 4.86 -4.83 -8.91
CA GLN A 82 4.18 -5.94 -9.58
C GLN A 82 3.93 -7.14 -8.64
N LEU A 83 4.87 -7.43 -7.74
CA LEU A 83 4.70 -8.49 -6.74
C LEU A 83 3.50 -8.23 -5.84
N LYS A 84 3.31 -7.00 -5.38
CA LYS A 84 2.16 -6.57 -4.58
C LYS A 84 0.83 -7.01 -5.21
N THR A 85 0.63 -6.69 -6.48
CA THR A 85 -0.63 -7.04 -7.18
C THR A 85 -0.81 -8.53 -7.40
N ARG A 86 0.27 -9.27 -7.67
CA ARG A 86 0.23 -10.73 -7.82
C ARG A 86 -0.06 -11.44 -6.50
N MET A 87 0.53 -10.99 -5.40
CA MET A 87 0.25 -11.53 -4.07
C MET A 87 -1.19 -11.26 -3.63
N LEU A 88 -1.72 -10.04 -3.91
CA LEU A 88 -3.12 -9.72 -3.68
C LEU A 88 -4.06 -10.63 -4.49
N GLN A 89 -3.78 -10.83 -5.77
CA GLN A 89 -4.56 -11.75 -6.60
C GLN A 89 -4.56 -13.17 -6.02
N ARG A 90 -3.39 -13.64 -5.59
CA ARG A 90 -3.24 -14.96 -4.98
C ARG A 90 -4.04 -15.06 -3.67
N LEU A 91 -3.99 -14.04 -2.82
CA LEU A 91 -4.76 -14.00 -1.58
C LEU A 91 -6.26 -14.13 -1.87
N LEU A 92 -6.80 -13.39 -2.84
CA LEU A 92 -8.21 -13.48 -3.24
C LEU A 92 -8.61 -14.87 -3.78
N HIS A 93 -7.65 -15.66 -4.28
CA HIS A 93 -7.90 -17.04 -4.70
C HIS A 93 -7.78 -18.07 -3.57
N MET A 94 -7.06 -17.75 -2.49
CA MET A 94 -6.79 -18.68 -1.38
C MET A 94 -7.79 -18.53 -0.23
N VAL A 95 -8.34 -17.35 -0.05
CA VAL A 95 -9.24 -17.00 1.07
C VAL A 95 -10.57 -16.51 0.52
N ASP A 96 -11.66 -17.05 1.04
CA ASP A 96 -13.01 -16.54 0.77
C ASP A 96 -13.33 -15.47 1.82
N PHE A 97 -13.45 -14.22 1.37
CA PHE A 97 -13.78 -13.08 2.23
C PHE A 97 -15.30 -12.87 2.26
N ASP A 98 -15.88 -12.80 3.45
CA ASP A 98 -17.26 -12.38 3.70
C ASP A 98 -17.37 -10.88 4.08
N HIS A 99 -16.27 -10.16 3.93
CA HIS A 99 -16.09 -8.75 4.27
C HIS A 99 -15.13 -8.08 3.26
N SER A 100 -15.00 -6.76 3.34
CA SER A 100 -14.15 -5.99 2.43
C SER A 100 -12.66 -6.27 2.68
N LEU A 101 -11.87 -6.29 1.62
CA LEU A 101 -10.41 -6.33 1.67
C LEU A 101 -9.84 -5.01 1.18
N ILE A 102 -8.97 -4.38 1.97
CA ILE A 102 -8.31 -3.12 1.64
C ILE A 102 -6.85 -3.38 1.31
N LEU A 103 -6.44 -3.15 0.07
CA LEU A 103 -5.03 -3.00 -0.28
C LEU A 103 -4.54 -1.66 0.24
N ILE A 104 -3.43 -1.66 0.96
CA ILE A 104 -2.77 -0.46 1.47
C ILE A 104 -1.25 -0.61 1.35
N ASP A 105 -0.52 0.47 1.05
CA ASP A 105 0.93 0.44 1.02
C ASP A 105 1.51 0.28 2.43
N SER A 106 2.68 -0.34 2.54
CA SER A 106 3.30 -0.62 3.85
C SER A 106 3.82 0.61 4.58
N ASP A 107 4.01 1.72 3.86
CA ASP A 107 4.46 3.00 4.38
C ASP A 107 3.28 3.95 4.70
N VAL A 108 2.28 3.41 5.39
CA VAL A 108 1.09 4.15 5.84
C VAL A 108 0.96 4.03 7.36
N CYS A 109 0.57 5.12 8.03
CA CYS A 109 0.11 5.14 9.41
C CYS A 109 -1.40 5.36 9.45
N ILE A 110 -2.14 4.48 10.12
CA ILE A 110 -3.60 4.58 10.24
C ILE A 110 -3.95 5.38 11.51
N LEU A 111 -4.78 6.41 11.35
CA LEU A 111 -5.18 7.32 12.42
C LEU A 111 -6.60 7.05 12.92
N LYS A 112 -7.47 6.45 12.07
CA LYS A 112 -8.88 6.18 12.36
C LYS A 112 -9.34 4.88 11.70
N ASP A 113 -10.44 4.32 12.18
CA ASP A 113 -11.08 3.15 11.59
C ASP A 113 -11.50 3.41 10.13
N LEU A 114 -11.07 2.54 9.23
CA LEU A 114 -11.32 2.67 7.80
C LEU A 114 -12.73 2.23 7.37
N SER A 115 -13.51 1.64 8.27
CA SER A 115 -14.83 1.11 7.95
C SER A 115 -15.84 2.16 7.49
N GLU A 116 -15.64 3.44 7.85
CA GLU A 116 -16.51 4.55 7.45
C GLU A 116 -16.41 4.88 5.96
N TYR A 117 -15.29 4.52 5.33
CA TYR A 117 -15.03 4.77 3.90
C TYR A 117 -15.48 3.63 2.98
N ILE A 118 -15.96 2.52 3.55
CA ILE A 118 -16.41 1.36 2.79
C ILE A 118 -17.86 1.57 2.34
N ASP A 119 -18.07 1.72 1.03
CA ASP A 119 -19.43 1.70 0.43
C ASP A 119 -19.71 0.32 -0.17
N PRO A 120 -20.53 -0.52 0.46
CA PRO A 120 -20.81 -1.88 -0.02
C PRO A 120 -21.65 -1.93 -1.31
N ARG A 121 -22.10 -0.78 -1.82
CA ARG A 121 -22.82 -0.69 -3.10
C ARG A 121 -21.87 -0.69 -4.30
N GLU A 122 -20.59 -0.38 -4.06
CA GLU A 122 -19.55 -0.38 -5.05
C GLU A 122 -18.80 -1.72 -5.01
N ASP A 123 -18.43 -2.26 -6.17
CA ASP A 123 -17.64 -3.49 -6.25
C ASP A 123 -16.18 -3.23 -5.82
N LEU A 124 -15.64 -2.08 -6.26
CA LEU A 124 -14.28 -1.61 -5.96
C LEU A 124 -14.30 -0.11 -5.67
N GLN A 125 -13.46 0.35 -4.75
CA GLN A 125 -13.27 1.79 -4.50
C GLN A 125 -11.78 2.15 -4.59
N PHE A 126 -11.47 3.17 -5.38
CA PHE A 126 -10.12 3.66 -5.63
C PHE A 126 -9.89 5.00 -4.95
N THR A 127 -8.62 5.30 -4.67
CA THR A 127 -8.23 6.60 -4.14
C THR A 127 -7.79 7.51 -5.28
N SER A 128 -8.47 8.66 -5.41
CA SER A 128 -8.19 9.66 -6.42
C SER A 128 -7.37 10.81 -5.85
N MET A 129 -6.42 11.32 -6.63
CA MET A 129 -5.62 12.50 -6.27
C MET A 129 -6.52 13.72 -6.11
N SER A 130 -6.42 14.41 -4.98
CA SER A 130 -7.12 15.67 -4.72
C SER A 130 -6.77 16.78 -5.73
N THR A 131 -5.61 16.68 -6.39
CA THR A 131 -5.18 17.59 -7.47
C THR A 131 -5.85 17.36 -8.82
N GLY A 132 -6.72 16.34 -8.95
CA GLY A 132 -7.41 15.99 -10.19
C GLY A 132 -6.58 15.18 -11.20
N GLY A 133 -5.35 14.79 -10.81
CA GLY A 133 -4.48 13.96 -11.65
C GLY A 133 -3.62 14.73 -12.67
N HIS A 134 -2.82 13.98 -13.43
CA HIS A 134 -1.90 14.52 -14.43
C HIS A 134 -1.71 13.55 -15.61
N THR A 135 -1.32 14.08 -16.76
CA THR A 135 -0.96 13.25 -17.92
C THR A 135 0.55 13.03 -17.97
N ARG A 136 0.98 11.78 -18.04
CA ARG A 136 2.38 11.39 -18.21
C ARG A 136 2.90 11.75 -19.63
N ALA A 137 4.22 11.73 -19.80
CA ALA A 137 4.85 11.99 -21.11
C ALA A 137 4.46 10.96 -22.19
N ASP A 138 4.07 9.74 -21.81
CA ASP A 138 3.57 8.69 -22.70
C ASP A 138 2.05 8.80 -22.99
N GLY A 139 1.39 9.87 -22.50
CA GLY A 139 -0.02 10.13 -22.75
C GLY A 139 -0.98 9.43 -21.78
N ILE A 140 -0.51 8.62 -20.84
CA ILE A 140 -1.37 7.96 -19.85
C ILE A 140 -1.79 9.00 -18.81
N PHE A 141 -3.11 9.14 -18.62
CA PHE A 141 -3.67 9.98 -17.56
C PHE A 141 -3.70 9.21 -16.24
N ILE A 142 -3.10 9.79 -15.20
CA ILE A 142 -3.06 9.28 -13.84
C ILE A 142 -3.93 10.16 -12.98
N ARG A 143 -4.99 9.59 -12.41
CA ARG A 143 -5.87 10.22 -11.43
C ARG A 143 -5.86 9.43 -10.13
N ASP A 144 -5.91 8.11 -10.24
CA ASP A 144 -6.10 7.22 -9.12
C ASP A 144 -4.76 6.59 -8.72
N ILE A 145 -4.49 6.52 -7.42
CA ILE A 145 -3.23 6.02 -6.85
C ILE A 145 -3.39 4.57 -6.39
N ALA A 146 -2.35 3.76 -6.57
CA ALA A 146 -2.38 2.33 -6.24
C ALA A 146 -2.00 2.03 -4.78
N SER A 147 -1.89 3.06 -3.93
CA SER A 147 -1.54 2.91 -2.52
C SER A 147 -2.73 2.51 -1.64
N PHE A 148 -3.97 2.69 -2.13
CA PHE A 148 -5.17 2.36 -1.38
C PHE A 148 -6.30 1.94 -2.34
N LEU A 149 -6.84 0.74 -2.13
CA LEU A 149 -7.93 0.17 -2.93
C LEU A 149 -8.82 -0.69 -2.03
N ILE A 150 -10.13 -0.44 -2.01
CA ILE A 150 -11.11 -1.29 -1.32
C ILE A 150 -11.73 -2.27 -2.33
N ILE A 151 -11.75 -3.54 -1.97
CA ILE A 151 -12.41 -4.63 -2.72
C ILE A 151 -13.60 -5.10 -1.88
N ASN A 152 -14.80 -4.73 -2.29
CA ASN A 152 -16.05 -5.14 -1.63
C ASN A 152 -16.62 -6.42 -2.25
N ASP A 153 -16.48 -6.59 -3.57
CA ASP A 153 -16.83 -7.82 -4.29
C ASP A 153 -15.57 -8.56 -4.69
N GLN A 154 -15.36 -9.73 -4.10
CA GLN A 154 -14.16 -10.54 -4.32
C GLN A 154 -14.01 -11.01 -5.77
N ASP A 155 -15.11 -11.36 -6.44
CA ASP A 155 -15.08 -11.82 -7.82
C ASP A 155 -14.79 -10.66 -8.79
N ALA A 156 -15.31 -9.47 -8.51
CA ALA A 156 -14.93 -8.25 -9.22
C ALA A 156 -13.43 -7.95 -9.01
N GLY A 157 -12.94 -8.05 -7.77
CA GLY A 157 -11.52 -7.92 -7.44
C GLY A 157 -10.63 -8.88 -8.22
N LYS A 158 -10.98 -10.17 -8.27
CA LYS A 158 -10.25 -11.18 -9.07
C LYS A 158 -10.20 -10.81 -10.56
N ARG A 159 -11.33 -10.37 -11.13
CA ARG A 159 -11.40 -9.95 -12.55
C ARG A 159 -10.56 -8.69 -12.80
N PHE A 160 -10.66 -7.70 -11.93
CA PHE A 160 -9.90 -6.45 -12.03
C PHE A 160 -8.39 -6.71 -11.97
N LEU A 161 -7.93 -7.44 -10.95
CA LEU A 161 -6.50 -7.77 -10.77
C LEU A 161 -5.94 -8.55 -11.96
N LYS A 162 -6.71 -9.46 -12.54
CA LYS A 162 -6.29 -10.18 -13.76
C LYS A 162 -6.00 -9.23 -14.92
N GLN A 163 -6.82 -8.20 -15.13
CA GLN A 163 -6.61 -7.22 -16.20
C GLN A 163 -5.49 -6.26 -15.85
N TRP A 164 -5.41 -5.81 -14.60
CA TRP A 164 -4.36 -4.93 -14.11
C TRP A 164 -2.97 -5.57 -14.25
N ILE A 165 -2.79 -6.81 -13.81
CA ILE A 165 -1.54 -7.57 -13.95
C ILE A 165 -1.19 -7.77 -15.43
N LYS A 166 -2.16 -8.19 -16.25
CA LYS A 166 -1.93 -8.34 -17.69
C LYS A 166 -1.43 -7.04 -18.31
N ARG A 167 -1.99 -5.90 -17.95
CA ARG A 167 -1.56 -4.60 -18.48
C ARG A 167 -0.16 -4.21 -18.05
N MET A 168 0.25 -4.53 -16.81
CA MET A 168 1.64 -4.37 -16.39
C MET A 168 2.60 -5.24 -17.22
N GLU A 169 2.20 -6.48 -17.52
CA GLU A 169 2.98 -7.38 -18.37
C GLU A 169 3.08 -6.87 -19.81
N ASP A 170 1.98 -6.37 -20.37
CA ASP A 170 1.96 -5.73 -21.69
C ASP A 170 2.91 -4.51 -21.72
N PHE A 171 2.93 -3.65 -20.69
CA PHE A 171 3.86 -2.53 -20.59
C PHE A 171 5.33 -2.96 -20.61
N VAL A 172 5.68 -4.05 -19.92
CA VAL A 172 7.04 -4.60 -19.95
C VAL A 172 7.40 -5.11 -21.35
N GLN A 173 6.48 -5.81 -22.01
CA GLN A 173 6.70 -6.35 -23.36
C GLN A 173 6.85 -5.26 -24.42
N ASP A 174 6.05 -4.19 -24.30
CA ASP A 174 6.04 -3.05 -25.24
C ASP A 174 7.20 -2.07 -24.98
N GLY A 175 7.98 -2.28 -23.90
CA GLY A 175 9.07 -1.37 -23.53
C GLY A 175 8.58 -0.02 -23.03
N THR A 176 7.37 0.04 -22.46
CA THR A 176 6.81 1.27 -21.88
C THR A 176 7.73 1.80 -20.78
N PRO A 177 8.07 3.09 -20.77
CA PRO A 177 8.84 3.68 -19.67
C PRO A 177 8.11 3.51 -18.32
N TYR A 178 8.82 3.01 -17.32
CA TYR A 178 8.30 2.83 -15.96
C TYR A 178 7.00 2.00 -15.89
N PRO A 179 7.06 0.70 -16.23
CA PRO A 179 5.90 -0.19 -16.32
C PRO A 179 5.45 -0.68 -14.93
N HIS A 180 4.98 0.25 -14.07
CA HIS A 180 4.54 -0.06 -12.71
C HIS A 180 3.00 -0.06 -12.56
N GLU A 181 2.52 -0.36 -11.35
CA GLU A 181 1.10 -0.64 -11.07
C GLU A 181 0.18 0.56 -11.34
N THR A 182 0.54 1.78 -10.94
CA THR A 182 -0.38 2.95 -10.99
C THR A 182 -0.86 3.28 -12.40
N PRO A 183 -0.01 3.45 -13.44
CA PRO A 183 -0.51 3.69 -14.79
C PRO A 183 -1.31 2.53 -15.35
N ALA A 184 -0.91 1.28 -15.07
CA ALA A 184 -1.66 0.11 -15.51
C ALA A 184 -3.04 0.04 -14.85
N MET A 185 -3.16 0.41 -13.57
CA MET A 185 -4.43 0.52 -12.85
C MET A 185 -5.35 1.55 -13.49
N ASN A 186 -4.85 2.78 -13.71
CA ASN A 186 -5.65 3.86 -14.31
C ASN A 186 -6.19 3.50 -15.69
N MET A 187 -5.38 2.85 -16.54
CA MET A 187 -5.87 2.35 -17.82
C MET A 187 -6.89 1.23 -17.67
N THR A 188 -6.76 0.37 -16.66
CA THR A 188 -7.73 -0.71 -16.38
C THR A 188 -9.05 -0.13 -15.89
N ILE A 189 -9.02 0.91 -15.06
CA ILE A 189 -10.20 1.67 -14.62
C ILE A 189 -10.88 2.33 -15.83
N ALA A 190 -10.12 3.01 -16.69
CA ALA A 190 -10.66 3.72 -17.85
C ALA A 190 -11.36 2.78 -18.84
N ASP A 191 -10.80 1.60 -19.05
CA ASP A 191 -11.43 0.61 -19.91
C ASP A 191 -12.71 0.03 -19.32
N ASN A 192 -12.76 -0.19 -18.02
CA ASN A 192 -13.85 -0.86 -17.27
C ASN A 192 -14.78 -1.73 -18.13
N ALA A 193 -14.20 -2.51 -19.06
CA ALA A 193 -14.93 -3.37 -19.98
C ALA A 193 -15.80 -4.41 -19.24
N MET A 194 -15.50 -4.66 -17.97
CA MET A 194 -16.19 -5.60 -17.10
C MET A 194 -17.44 -5.00 -16.45
N LYS A 195 -17.72 -3.73 -16.66
CA LYS A 195 -18.89 -2.99 -16.12
C LYS A 195 -19.07 -3.17 -14.61
N MET A 196 -17.98 -3.11 -13.87
CA MET A 196 -17.99 -3.10 -12.41
C MET A 196 -18.50 -1.75 -11.91
N LYS A 197 -19.07 -1.75 -10.72
CA LYS A 197 -19.40 -0.53 -9.99
C LYS A 197 -18.16 -0.02 -9.30
N LEU A 198 -17.69 1.16 -9.71
CA LEU A 198 -16.46 1.77 -9.23
C LEU A 198 -16.76 3.01 -8.41
N GLY A 199 -16.35 3.00 -7.14
CA GLY A 199 -16.35 4.17 -6.26
C GLY A 199 -14.98 4.86 -6.26
N PHE A 200 -14.96 6.13 -5.88
CA PHE A 200 -13.75 6.93 -5.79
C PHE A 200 -13.73 7.72 -4.47
N LEU A 201 -12.63 7.63 -3.76
CA LEU A 201 -12.36 8.30 -2.50
C LEU A 201 -11.31 9.39 -2.71
N GLU A 202 -11.42 10.51 -2.02
CA GLU A 202 -10.40 11.55 -2.07
C GLU A 202 -9.15 11.12 -1.28
N GLU A 203 -7.97 11.31 -1.87
CA GLU A 203 -6.68 10.98 -1.26
C GLU A 203 -6.52 11.63 0.13
N ILE A 204 -6.91 12.89 0.25
CA ILE A 204 -6.78 13.66 1.48
C ILE A 204 -7.61 13.10 2.64
N GLU A 205 -8.69 12.38 2.35
CA GLU A 205 -9.57 11.79 3.37
C GLU A 205 -9.04 10.45 3.85
N VAL A 206 -8.58 9.57 2.94
CA VAL A 206 -8.32 8.17 3.27
C VAL A 206 -6.85 7.80 3.34
N CYS A 207 -5.98 8.44 2.57
CA CYS A 207 -4.56 8.09 2.47
C CYS A 207 -3.71 9.32 2.09
N ALA A 208 -3.72 10.33 2.96
CA ALA A 208 -3.08 11.61 2.69
C ALA A 208 -1.55 11.52 2.60
N ASP A 209 -0.97 12.12 1.57
CA ASP A 209 0.47 12.08 1.31
C ASP A 209 1.20 13.40 1.67
N SER A 210 0.54 14.53 1.63
CA SER A 210 1.17 15.85 1.89
C SER A 210 0.33 16.80 2.73
N GLU A 211 -0.97 16.61 2.74
CA GLU A 211 -1.91 17.39 3.55
C GLU A 211 -2.68 16.43 4.44
N VAL A 212 -2.69 16.70 5.75
CA VAL A 212 -3.47 15.95 6.73
C VAL A 212 -4.52 16.90 7.30
N GLN A 213 -5.78 16.49 7.22
CA GLN A 213 -6.91 17.18 7.82
C GLN A 213 -7.33 16.48 9.12
N ASP A 214 -8.18 17.12 9.92
CA ASP A 214 -8.63 16.55 11.21
C ASP A 214 -9.43 15.24 11.02
N ASP A 215 -10.01 15.03 9.85
CA ASP A 215 -10.79 13.85 9.47
C ASP A 215 -10.03 12.84 8.61
N THR A 216 -8.77 13.10 8.25
CA THR A 216 -7.91 12.15 7.54
C THR A 216 -7.81 10.81 8.27
N ALA A 217 -8.05 9.71 7.56
CA ALA A 217 -8.03 8.38 8.14
C ALA A 217 -6.63 7.76 8.22
N SER A 218 -5.75 8.06 7.27
CA SER A 218 -4.38 7.58 7.30
C SER A 218 -3.40 8.52 6.59
N VAL A 219 -2.13 8.40 6.93
CA VAL A 219 -1.02 9.22 6.37
C VAL A 219 -0.06 8.31 5.63
N HIS A 220 0.26 8.67 4.39
CA HIS A 220 1.16 7.92 3.52
C HIS A 220 2.55 8.57 3.49
N PHE A 221 3.56 7.82 3.90
CA PHE A 221 4.96 8.29 3.99
C PHE A 221 5.70 8.39 2.66
N LYS A 222 5.11 7.99 1.61
CA LYS A 222 5.47 7.98 0.18
C LYS A 222 6.98 8.09 -0.14
N SER A 223 7.53 7.01 -0.68
CA SER A 223 8.93 6.92 -1.17
C SER A 223 10.05 7.02 -0.10
N ASN A 224 9.72 7.05 1.18
CA ASN A 224 10.74 7.19 2.22
C ASN A 224 11.53 5.91 2.48
N GLY A 225 10.96 4.73 2.25
CA GLY A 225 11.64 3.44 2.39
C GLY A 225 12.56 3.05 1.23
N SER A 226 12.73 3.91 0.23
CA SER A 226 13.57 3.62 -0.94
C SER A 226 15.04 4.07 -0.81
N THR A 227 15.45 4.55 0.36
CA THR A 227 16.82 5.01 0.63
C THR A 227 17.40 4.28 1.82
N LYS A 228 18.76 4.22 1.90
CA LYS A 228 19.48 3.68 3.07
C LYS A 228 19.47 4.62 4.27
N ASP A 229 19.07 5.88 4.08
CA ASP A 229 18.92 6.83 5.18
C ASP A 229 17.79 6.37 6.10
N ASP A 230 17.87 6.74 7.36
CA ASP A 230 16.83 6.45 8.34
C ASP A 230 15.46 6.97 7.83
N PRO A 231 14.52 6.06 7.46
CA PRO A 231 13.29 6.48 6.83
C PRO A 231 12.42 7.34 7.74
N ILE A 232 12.44 7.11 9.06
CA ILE A 232 11.69 7.93 10.02
C ILE A 232 12.26 9.34 10.08
N THR A 233 13.58 9.49 10.21
CA THR A 233 14.24 10.81 10.18
C THR A 233 13.98 11.55 8.86
N ASN A 234 13.98 10.86 7.71
CA ASN A 234 13.68 11.47 6.43
C ASN A 234 12.22 11.93 6.35
N PHE A 235 11.31 11.13 6.88
CA PHE A 235 9.91 11.52 6.99
C PHE A 235 9.73 12.74 7.91
N GLU A 236 10.33 12.75 9.09
CA GLU A 236 10.29 13.90 10.01
C GLU A 236 10.80 15.18 9.34
N LYS A 237 11.91 15.13 8.60
CA LYS A 237 12.41 16.26 7.81
C LYS A 237 11.39 16.73 6.78
N ARG A 238 10.72 15.81 6.10
CA ARG A 238 9.67 16.13 5.14
C ARG A 238 8.47 16.78 5.80
N VAL A 239 7.99 16.23 6.92
CA VAL A 239 6.90 16.79 7.73
C VAL A 239 7.22 18.21 8.20
N MET A 240 8.45 18.45 8.66
CA MET A 240 8.90 19.79 9.10
C MET A 240 8.92 20.80 7.94
N SER A 241 9.06 20.34 6.69
CA SER A 241 9.01 21.19 5.51
C SER A 241 7.59 21.53 5.06
N VAL A 242 6.59 20.75 5.48
CA VAL A 242 5.18 20.96 5.15
C VAL A 242 4.56 21.91 6.18
N ASN A 243 3.75 22.85 5.72
CA ASN A 243 3.04 23.79 6.61
C ASN A 243 1.73 23.16 7.14
N ASN A 244 1.84 22.01 7.82
CA ASN A 244 0.72 21.30 8.43
C ASN A 244 1.04 20.96 9.88
N GLN A 245 0.31 21.59 10.82
CA GLN A 245 0.57 21.43 12.25
C GLN A 245 0.16 20.05 12.76
N THR A 246 -0.99 19.53 12.30
CA THR A 246 -1.49 18.20 12.69
C THR A 246 -0.45 17.14 12.37
N LEU A 247 0.14 17.17 11.17
CA LEU A 247 1.16 16.22 10.76
C LEU A 247 2.44 16.35 11.62
N LYS A 248 2.82 17.58 12.04
CA LYS A 248 3.99 17.82 12.89
C LYS A 248 3.81 17.33 14.33
N ASP A 249 2.56 17.28 14.79
CA ASP A 249 2.23 16.85 16.14
C ASP A 249 2.05 15.32 16.26
N LEU A 250 2.09 14.60 15.13
CA LEU A 250 2.01 13.12 15.12
C LEU A 250 3.34 12.52 15.62
N ASP A 251 3.26 11.72 16.67
CA ASP A 251 4.38 10.92 17.18
C ASP A 251 4.29 9.50 16.60
N PHE A 252 4.92 9.30 15.46
CA PHE A 252 4.95 7.99 14.81
C PHE A 252 5.82 6.98 15.57
N GLY A 253 6.74 7.46 16.40
CA GLY A 253 7.61 6.61 17.23
C GLY A 253 6.84 5.77 18.23
N GLN A 254 5.65 6.19 18.64
CA GLN A 254 4.79 5.42 19.53
C GLN A 254 4.35 4.06 18.96
N TYR A 255 4.33 3.92 17.63
CA TYR A 255 3.93 2.70 16.93
C TYR A 255 5.10 1.77 16.60
N LEU A 256 6.35 2.15 16.94
CA LEU A 256 7.55 1.35 16.70
C LEU A 256 7.93 0.54 17.93
N ASP A 257 8.26 -0.72 17.77
CA ASP A 257 9.03 -1.46 18.77
C ASP A 257 10.49 -1.01 18.74
N GLU A 258 10.90 -0.24 19.76
CA GLU A 258 12.24 0.37 19.84
C GLU A 258 13.37 -0.64 19.64
N LYS A 259 13.24 -1.84 20.24
CA LYS A 259 14.29 -2.85 20.14
C LYS A 259 14.41 -3.37 18.72
N THR A 260 13.30 -3.73 18.11
CA THR A 260 13.29 -4.28 16.75
C THR A 260 13.69 -3.22 15.71
N TYR A 261 13.29 -1.97 15.93
CA TYR A 261 13.74 -0.84 15.11
C TYR A 261 15.26 -0.62 15.21
N TYR A 262 15.83 -0.72 16.43
CA TYR A 262 17.28 -0.63 16.62
C TYR A 262 18.02 -1.78 15.95
N ASP A 263 17.52 -3.02 16.10
CA ASP A 263 18.08 -4.21 15.45
C ASP A 263 18.02 -4.07 13.91
N TRP A 264 16.93 -3.51 13.37
CA TRP A 264 16.79 -3.20 11.96
C TRP A 264 17.84 -2.19 11.50
N LYS A 265 18.01 -1.08 12.22
CA LYS A 265 19.00 -0.04 11.90
C LYS A 265 20.42 -0.61 11.85
N LEU A 266 20.81 -1.42 12.85
CA LEU A 266 22.11 -2.08 12.88
C LEU A 266 22.33 -3.09 11.76
N SER A 267 21.28 -3.64 11.17
CA SER A 267 21.40 -4.64 10.10
C SER A 267 21.88 -4.05 8.77
N TYR A 268 21.98 -2.72 8.66
CA TYR A 268 22.48 -1.98 7.49
C TYR A 268 23.85 -1.30 7.70
N ASP A 269 24.36 -1.29 8.91
CA ASP A 269 25.72 -0.83 9.25
C ASP A 269 26.74 -1.95 9.01
#